data_6aff425c98acfac14fd6039c97e0eb12
#
_entry.id   6aff425c98acfac14fd6039c97e0eb12
#
_cell.length_a   1.000
_cell.length_b   1.000
_cell.length_c   1.000
_cell.angle_alpha   90.00
_cell.angle_beta   90.00
_cell.angle_gamma   90.00
#
_symmetry.space_group_name_H-M   'P 1'
#
loop_
_entity.id
_entity.type
_entity.pdbx_description
1 polymer ?
#
loop_
_entity_poly.entity_id
_entity_poly.type
_entity_poly.pdbx_seq_one_letter_code
_entity_poly.pdbx_strand_id
1 'polypeptide(L)'
;MKLSIERATLLKALAQAQSVVERRNTIPILANVLIEAEGAQVSFRATDLDIEVVDRAPAMVERAGSTTVSAVMLHEIIRKLPDGALVTLTDDAAAGRLTIAAGRSNFNLATQIGRAHV
;
A
#
# COMPACT_ATOMS: atom_id res chain seq x y z
N MET A 1 -4.18 2.82 11.14
CA MET A 1 -3.39 1.66 10.71
C MET A 1 -1.91 1.90 10.95
N LYS A 2 -1.26 0.94 11.55
CA LYS A 2 0.19 0.99 11.69
C LYS A 2 0.74 -0.42 11.65
N LEU A 3 1.71 -0.66 10.76
CA LEU A 3 2.30 -1.98 10.61
C LEU A 3 3.76 -1.90 10.16
N SER A 4 4.49 -2.98 10.37
CA SER A 4 5.85 -3.12 9.88
C SER A 4 5.96 -4.40 9.07
N ILE A 5 6.65 -4.33 7.95
CA ILE A 5 6.77 -5.45 7.02
C ILE A 5 8.12 -5.36 6.32
N GLU A 6 8.73 -6.49 6.03
CA GLU A 6 9.99 -6.50 5.29
C GLU A 6 9.80 -5.99 3.87
N ARG A 7 10.78 -5.22 3.40
CA ARG A 7 10.73 -4.63 2.07
C ARG A 7 10.50 -5.68 0.97
N ALA A 8 11.24 -6.77 1.01
CA ALA A 8 11.10 -7.79 -0.03
C ALA A 8 9.71 -8.38 -0.07
N THR A 9 9.13 -8.63 1.09
CA THR A 9 7.78 -9.19 1.19
C THR A 9 6.75 -8.18 0.68
N LEU A 10 6.89 -6.93 1.06
CA LEU A 10 6.00 -5.85 0.63
C LEU A 10 6.09 -5.63 -0.87
N LEU A 11 7.30 -5.61 -1.40
CA LEU A 11 7.53 -5.37 -2.82
C LEU A 11 6.89 -6.46 -3.67
N LYS A 12 7.01 -7.71 -3.22
CA LYS A 12 6.42 -8.84 -3.93
C LYS A 12 4.90 -8.74 -3.98
N ALA A 13 4.27 -8.39 -2.86
CA ALA A 13 2.83 -8.23 -2.80
C ALA A 13 2.36 -7.09 -3.69
N LEU A 14 3.06 -5.96 -3.64
CA LEU A 14 2.72 -4.80 -4.45
C LEU A 14 2.93 -5.03 -5.93
N ALA A 15 3.93 -5.84 -6.29
CA ALA A 15 4.20 -6.12 -7.69
C ALA A 15 3.01 -6.78 -8.37
N GLN A 16 2.33 -7.66 -7.68
CA GLN A 16 1.15 -8.31 -8.23
C GLN A 16 -0.01 -7.34 -8.40
N ALA A 17 -0.25 -6.51 -7.40
CA ALA A 17 -1.30 -5.51 -7.47
C ALA A 17 -1.03 -4.52 -8.61
N GLN A 18 0.20 -4.08 -8.74
CA GLN A 18 0.58 -3.16 -9.79
C GLN A 18 0.46 -3.77 -11.18
N SER A 19 0.72 -5.06 -11.28
CA SER A 19 0.61 -5.76 -12.56
C SER A 19 -0.80 -5.65 -13.13
N VAL A 20 -1.82 -5.76 -12.29
CA VAL A 20 -3.20 -5.59 -12.70
C VAL A 20 -3.46 -4.16 -13.17
N VAL A 21 -3.01 -3.21 -12.38
CA VAL A 21 -3.18 -1.78 -12.70
C VAL A 21 -2.51 -1.42 -14.01
N GLU A 22 -1.28 -1.89 -14.22
CA GLU A 22 -0.56 -1.58 -15.45
C GLU A 22 -1.20 -2.15 -16.69
N ARG A 23 -1.75 -3.34 -16.59
CA ARG A 23 -2.39 -3.97 -17.70
C ARG A 23 -3.58 -3.18 -18.23
N ARG A 24 -4.27 -2.53 -17.32
CA ARG A 24 -5.49 -1.82 -17.64
C ARG A 24 -5.33 -0.32 -17.72
N ASN A 25 -4.19 0.12 -17.77
CA ASN A 25 -3.72 1.50 -17.74
C ASN A 25 -4.51 2.54 -18.53
N THR A 26 -5.82 2.43 -18.55
CA THR A 26 -6.67 3.34 -19.31
C THR A 26 -7.34 4.39 -18.43
N ILE A 27 -7.58 4.06 -17.16
CA ILE A 27 -8.26 4.98 -16.26
C ILE A 27 -7.41 5.15 -15.00
N PRO A 28 -6.79 6.33 -14.80
CA PRO A 28 -5.89 6.56 -13.67
C PRO A 28 -6.52 6.31 -12.30
N ILE A 29 -7.82 6.53 -12.18
CA ILE A 29 -8.50 6.35 -10.90
C ILE A 29 -8.46 4.89 -10.43
N LEU A 30 -8.28 3.96 -11.35
CA LEU A 30 -8.18 2.54 -11.01
C LEU A 30 -6.79 2.13 -10.56
N ALA A 31 -5.86 3.07 -10.53
CA ALA A 31 -4.47 2.80 -10.13
C ALA A 31 -4.29 2.76 -8.62
N ASN A 32 -5.34 2.65 -7.84
CA ASN A 32 -5.25 2.63 -6.39
C ASN A 32 -5.24 1.21 -5.84
N VAL A 33 -4.62 1.06 -4.68
CA VAL A 33 -4.62 -0.20 -3.95
C VAL A 33 -5.17 0.04 -2.55
N LEU A 34 -6.05 -0.85 -2.11
CA LEU A 34 -6.56 -0.82 -0.75
C LEU A 34 -5.66 -1.68 0.13
N ILE A 35 -5.14 -1.08 1.18
CA ILE A 35 -4.28 -1.74 2.14
C ILE A 35 -5.07 -1.97 3.41
N GLU A 36 -5.15 -3.22 3.86
CA GLU A 36 -5.87 -3.57 5.08
C GLU A 36 -4.93 -4.33 6.01
N ALA A 37 -4.77 -3.82 7.23
CA ALA A 37 -3.94 -4.46 8.26
C ALA A 37 -4.84 -5.07 9.32
N GLU A 38 -4.67 -6.35 9.58
CA GLU A 38 -5.49 -7.07 10.55
C GLU A 38 -4.73 -8.26 11.11
N GLY A 39 -4.78 -8.42 12.43
CA GLY A 39 -4.10 -9.53 13.08
C GLY A 39 -2.60 -9.47 12.87
N ALA A 40 -2.05 -10.47 12.21
CA ALA A 40 -0.62 -10.54 11.93
C ALA A 40 -0.35 -10.51 10.44
N GLN A 41 -1.25 -9.92 9.67
CA GLN A 41 -1.09 -9.86 8.22
C GLN A 41 -1.63 -8.56 7.64
N VAL A 42 -1.18 -8.26 6.43
CA VAL A 42 -1.67 -7.14 5.66
C VAL A 42 -2.13 -7.67 4.31
N SER A 43 -3.22 -7.12 3.79
CA SER A 43 -3.69 -7.46 2.46
C SER A 43 -3.66 -6.24 1.57
N PHE A 44 -3.39 -6.49 0.28
CA PHE A 44 -3.35 -5.46 -0.76
C PHE A 44 -4.37 -5.86 -1.82
N ARG A 45 -5.37 -5.03 -2.01
CA ARG A 45 -6.43 -5.31 -2.95
C ARG A 45 -6.42 -4.29 -4.07
N ALA A 46 -6.27 -4.77 -5.30
CA ALA A 46 -6.33 -3.94 -6.49
C ALA A 46 -7.45 -4.45 -7.36
N THR A 47 -8.27 -3.55 -7.85
CA THR A 47 -9.39 -3.94 -8.71
C THR A 47 -9.43 -3.04 -9.94
N ASP A 48 -9.95 -3.61 -11.02
CA ASP A 48 -10.43 -2.81 -12.13
C ASP A 48 -11.87 -3.28 -12.41
N LEU A 49 -12.39 -3.02 -13.56
CA LEU A 49 -13.80 -3.32 -13.87
C LEU A 49 -14.12 -4.83 -13.85
N ASP A 50 -13.15 -5.65 -14.17
CA ASP A 50 -13.39 -7.08 -14.34
C ASP A 50 -12.56 -7.98 -13.44
N ILE A 51 -11.45 -7.47 -12.92
CA ILE A 51 -10.48 -8.28 -12.21
C ILE A 51 -10.20 -7.70 -10.83
N GLU A 52 -10.19 -8.57 -9.84
CA GLU A 52 -9.75 -8.21 -8.51
C GLU A 52 -8.59 -9.10 -8.10
N VAL A 53 -7.51 -8.48 -7.64
CA VAL A 53 -6.37 -9.21 -7.10
C VAL A 53 -6.21 -8.85 -5.64
N VAL A 54 -6.15 -9.87 -4.80
CA VAL A 54 -5.92 -9.70 -3.37
C VAL A 54 -4.67 -10.48 -3.01
N ASP A 55 -3.68 -9.80 -2.47
CA ASP A 55 -2.45 -10.41 -2.02
C ASP A 55 -2.31 -10.19 -0.53
N ARG A 56 -1.89 -11.22 0.18
CA ARG A 56 -1.69 -11.14 1.62
C ARG A 56 -0.26 -11.43 1.96
N ALA A 57 0.24 -10.77 2.99
CA ALA A 57 1.60 -10.95 3.44
C ALA A 57 1.66 -10.87 4.96
N PRO A 58 2.60 -11.59 5.59
CA PRO A 58 2.78 -11.47 7.02
C PRO A 58 3.34 -10.09 7.36
N ALA A 59 2.86 -9.54 8.47
CA ALA A 59 3.32 -8.23 8.91
C ALA A 59 3.12 -8.12 10.43
N MET A 60 3.91 -7.24 11.05
CA MET A 60 3.71 -6.92 12.45
C MET A 60 2.73 -5.76 12.51
N VAL A 61 1.50 -6.04 12.89
CA VAL A 61 0.44 -5.03 12.93
C VAL A 61 0.32 -4.48 14.33
N GLU A 62 0.63 -3.21 14.50
CA GLU A 62 0.47 -2.55 15.79
C GLU A 62 -0.94 -2.00 15.96
N ARG A 63 -1.55 -1.57 14.86
CA ARG A 63 -2.89 -1.02 14.88
C ARG A 63 -3.60 -1.40 13.59
N ALA A 64 -4.72 -2.07 13.71
CA ALA A 64 -5.51 -2.47 12.56
C ALA A 64 -6.14 -1.26 11.88
N GLY A 65 -6.48 -1.41 10.62
CA GLY A 65 -7.13 -0.38 9.85
C GLY A 65 -6.91 -0.58 8.37
N SER A 66 -7.37 0.39 7.59
CA SER A 66 -7.24 0.34 6.14
C SER A 66 -7.05 1.72 5.55
N THR A 67 -6.44 1.75 4.38
CA THR A 67 -6.26 2.98 3.63
C THR A 67 -6.12 2.66 2.15
N THR A 68 -6.36 3.65 1.29
CA THR A 68 -6.23 3.49 -0.14
C THR A 68 -5.23 4.51 -0.67
N VAL A 69 -4.28 4.05 -1.46
CA VAL A 69 -3.25 4.91 -2.03
C VAL A 69 -2.97 4.48 -3.48
N SER A 70 -2.24 5.32 -4.19
CA SER A 70 -1.81 4.99 -5.54
C SER A 70 -0.86 3.78 -5.51
N ALA A 71 -1.20 2.73 -6.24
CA ALA A 71 -0.39 1.53 -6.31
C ALA A 71 0.96 1.81 -6.96
N VAL A 72 0.96 2.61 -8.03
CA VAL A 72 2.18 2.93 -8.76
C VAL A 72 3.13 3.75 -7.88
N MET A 73 2.63 4.77 -7.22
CA MET A 73 3.47 5.61 -6.37
C MET A 73 4.02 4.85 -5.18
N LEU A 74 3.19 4.04 -4.55
CA LEU A 74 3.66 3.23 -3.42
C LEU A 74 4.75 2.26 -3.86
N HIS A 75 4.55 1.59 -4.98
CA HIS A 75 5.53 0.66 -5.53
C HIS A 75 6.85 1.36 -5.82
N GLU A 76 6.80 2.55 -6.42
CA GLU A 76 8.01 3.33 -6.72
C GLU A 76 8.77 3.72 -5.45
N ILE A 77 8.05 4.11 -4.41
CA ILE A 77 8.67 4.46 -3.14
C ILE A 77 9.38 3.25 -2.53
N ILE A 78 8.68 2.10 -2.51
CA ILE A 78 9.23 0.89 -1.91
C ILE A 78 10.46 0.41 -2.69
N ARG A 79 10.44 0.53 -4.00
CA ARG A 79 11.59 0.15 -4.83
C ARG A 79 12.85 0.93 -4.48
N LYS A 80 12.70 2.16 -4.05
CA LYS A 80 13.84 3.04 -3.74
C LYS A 80 14.42 2.81 -2.36
N LEU A 81 13.76 2.01 -1.54
CA LEU A 81 14.25 1.72 -0.20
C LEU A 81 15.38 0.69 -0.25
N PRO A 82 16.27 0.69 0.73
CA PRO A 82 17.39 -0.27 0.74
C PRO A 82 16.91 -1.70 0.93
N ASP A 83 17.64 -2.64 0.33
CA ASP A 83 17.36 -4.06 0.48
C ASP A 83 17.46 -4.46 1.94
N GLY A 84 16.56 -5.33 2.35
CA GLY A 84 16.57 -5.82 3.73
C GLY A 84 15.97 -4.88 4.74
N ALA A 85 15.48 -3.73 4.32
CA ALA A 85 14.89 -2.76 5.23
C ALA A 85 13.55 -3.26 5.78
N LEU A 86 13.27 -2.88 7.03
CA LEU A 86 11.95 -3.08 7.61
C LEU A 86 11.16 -1.81 7.35
N VAL A 87 10.03 -1.95 6.68
CA VAL A 87 9.21 -0.81 6.29
C VAL A 87 8.05 -0.65 7.25
N THR A 88 7.87 0.55 7.77
CA THR A 88 6.73 0.87 8.63
C THR A 88 5.75 1.74 7.87
N LEU A 89 4.51 1.29 7.81
CA LEU A 89 3.42 2.04 7.18
C LEU A 89 2.51 2.56 8.27
N THR A 90 2.28 3.85 8.28
CA THR A 90 1.40 4.48 9.26
C THR A 90 0.41 5.37 8.55
N ASP A 91 -0.87 5.07 8.73
CA ASP A 91 -1.94 5.86 8.15
C ASP A 91 -2.34 6.96 9.15
N ASP A 92 -2.31 8.19 8.68
CA ASP A 92 -2.82 9.32 9.45
C ASP A 92 -4.11 9.79 8.77
N ALA A 93 -5.22 9.27 9.23
CA ALA A 93 -6.52 9.57 8.64
C ALA A 93 -6.86 11.05 8.73
N ALA A 94 -6.46 11.70 9.81
CA ALA A 94 -6.75 13.12 9.99
C ALA A 94 -6.03 13.99 8.99
N ALA A 95 -4.79 13.60 8.64
CA ALA A 95 -4.00 14.34 7.67
C ALA A 95 -4.22 13.86 6.24
N GLY A 96 -4.90 12.75 6.05
CA GLY A 96 -5.11 12.17 4.72
C GLY A 96 -3.82 11.68 4.10
N ARG A 97 -2.96 11.07 4.90
CA ARG A 97 -1.64 10.66 4.47
C ARG A 97 -1.25 9.29 4.98
N LEU A 98 -0.47 8.58 4.16
CA LEU A 98 0.22 7.37 4.58
C LEU A 98 1.70 7.70 4.67
N THR A 99 2.31 7.44 5.81
CA THR A 99 3.74 7.62 6.01
C THR A 99 4.44 6.28 5.79
N ILE A 100 5.48 6.30 4.97
CA ILE A 100 6.30 5.13 4.68
C ILE A 100 7.69 5.40 5.21
N ALA A 101 8.12 4.66 6.21
CA ALA A 101 9.41 4.86 6.84
C ALA A 101 10.25 3.59 6.78
N ALA A 102 11.53 3.74 6.47
CA ALA A 102 12.47 2.63 6.45
C ALA A 102 13.85 3.18 6.77
N GLY A 103 14.41 2.79 7.92
CA GLY A 103 15.67 3.34 8.37
C GLY A 103 15.58 4.85 8.51
N ARG A 104 16.36 5.57 7.74
CA ARG A 104 16.36 7.03 7.76
C ARG A 104 15.47 7.65 6.70
N SER A 105 14.95 6.82 5.81
CA SER A 105 14.08 7.30 4.74
C SER A 105 12.67 7.46 5.25
N ASN A 106 12.02 8.53 4.82
CA ASN A 106 10.66 8.82 5.25
C ASN A 106 9.92 9.49 4.10
N PHE A 107 8.80 8.90 3.70
CA PHE A 107 7.99 9.38 2.60
C PHE A 107 6.54 9.54 3.04
N ASN A 108 5.84 10.48 2.45
CA ASN A 108 4.41 10.67 2.68
C ASN A 108 3.67 10.55 1.37
N LEU A 109 2.53 9.89 1.41
CA LEU A 109 1.73 9.65 0.24
C LEU A 109 0.28 9.99 0.57
N ALA A 110 -0.36 10.81 -0.26
CA ALA A 110 -1.75 11.18 -0.05
C ALA A 110 -2.65 9.95 -0.17
N THR A 111 -3.61 9.83 0.74
CA THR A 111 -4.57 8.74 0.70
C THR A 111 -5.79 9.15 -0.09
N GLN A 112 -6.50 8.15 -0.61
CA GLN A 112 -7.68 8.38 -1.43
C GLN A 112 -8.98 8.07 -0.71
N ILE A 113 -8.85 7.63 0.53
CA ILE A 113 -9.99 7.07 1.23
C ILE A 113 -11.12 8.07 1.49
N GLY A 114 -10.77 9.31 1.75
CA GLY A 114 -11.79 10.32 2.08
C GLY A 114 -12.64 10.77 0.92
N ARG A 115 -12.25 10.41 -0.27
CA ARG A 115 -12.94 10.91 -1.45
C ARG A 115 -14.22 10.22 -1.75
N ALA A 116 -14.36 9.01 -1.28
CA ALA A 116 -15.53 8.21 -1.59
C ALA A 116 -16.80 8.81 -1.03
N HIS A 117 -16.67 9.67 -0.06
CA HIS A 117 -17.83 10.20 0.64
C HIS A 117 -18.26 11.57 0.16
N VAL A 118 -17.53 12.13 -0.75
CA VAL A 118 -17.74 13.52 -1.10
C VAL A 118 -18.60 13.70 -2.33
#